data_0e16be82aa626b9eb15bdc933146333b
#
_entry.id   0e16be82aa626b9eb15bdc933146333b
#
_cell.length_a   1.000
_cell.length_b   1.000
_cell.length_c   1.000
_cell.angle_alpha   90.00
_cell.angle_beta   90.00
_cell.angle_gamma   90.00
#
_symmetry.space_group_name_H-M   'P 1'
#
loop_
_entity.id
_entity.type
_entity.pdbx_description
1 polymer ?
#
loop_
_entity_poly.entity_id
_entity_poly.type
_entity_poly.pdbx_seq_one_letter_code
_entity_poly.pdbx_strand_id
1 'polypeptide(L)'
;MRITSFFHRPRIAAAAVLAVAVTAAGLAGTITPASAALAGLYEQPLASGYDSIQSKTVVVTCPTGTAIGGGATIFNGGGKVAVEAVVPDVSAGTLTVTAKETDNYPYDWSVTARAMCAPAPAGLVRIRHWSAKDSGDKTMGTSCPGSKTLLSVGWDVGDGWGEVLVNETNLIASVGSPATGVMMSAREDDNYPDDWTLQTYVVCADPIAGQQWVSGITTSDSSSLKAVNATCPSGLNATGGAAMAVSLNAATQSELSIDSAFSLSVYGGTLNAFQSIAYEEDPITDDWYLISYAVCT
;
A
#
# COMPACT_ATOMS: atom_id res chain seq x y z
N MET A 1 15.02 11.46 75.30
CA MET A 1 14.74 12.86 75.05
C MET A 1 13.31 12.97 74.54
N ARG A 2 12.40 13.51 75.33
CA ARG A 2 10.96 13.61 75.02
C ARG A 2 10.73 14.84 74.15
N ILE A 3 9.93 14.72 73.10
CA ILE A 3 9.32 15.87 72.45
C ILE A 3 7.83 15.56 72.21
N THR A 4 7.05 16.42 72.77
CA THR A 4 5.59 16.43 72.93
C THR A 4 4.86 16.87 71.66
N SER A 5 3.76 16.17 71.40
CA SER A 5 2.76 16.48 70.39
C SER A 5 1.94 17.74 70.74
N PHE A 6 1.65 18.56 69.72
CA PHE A 6 0.58 19.57 69.74
C PHE A 6 -0.44 19.29 68.64
N PHE A 7 -1.64 18.91 69.08
CA PHE A 7 -2.83 18.86 68.24
C PHE A 7 -3.44 20.28 68.11
N HIS A 8 -3.60 20.72 66.89
CA HIS A 8 -4.49 21.87 66.59
C HIS A 8 -5.61 21.40 65.63
N ARG A 9 -6.85 21.48 66.11
CA ARG A 9 -8.06 21.31 65.30
C ARG A 9 -8.46 22.68 64.77
N PRO A 10 -8.76 22.82 63.48
CA PRO A 10 -9.52 23.94 63.00
C PRO A 10 -11.03 23.59 62.84
N ARG A 11 -11.80 24.59 63.13
CA ARG A 11 -13.25 24.66 63.17
C ARG A 11 -13.88 24.54 61.79
N ILE A 12 -14.95 23.74 61.70
CA ILE A 12 -15.80 23.59 60.52
C ILE A 12 -16.64 24.83 60.38
N ALA A 13 -16.53 25.54 59.24
CA ALA A 13 -17.45 26.58 58.82
C ALA A 13 -18.39 25.95 57.77
N ALA A 14 -19.68 25.94 58.08
CA ALA A 14 -20.73 25.54 57.17
C ALA A 14 -20.93 26.62 56.10
N ALA A 15 -20.66 26.26 54.83
CA ALA A 15 -21.00 27.08 53.68
C ALA A 15 -22.24 26.52 52.99
N ALA A 16 -23.24 27.37 52.87
CA ALA A 16 -24.51 27.06 52.22
C ALA A 16 -24.33 26.80 50.74
N VAL A 17 -24.85 25.66 50.26
CA VAL A 17 -24.87 25.30 48.85
C VAL A 17 -26.06 25.96 48.18
N LEU A 18 -25.81 26.92 47.31
CA LEU A 18 -26.81 27.46 46.39
C LEU A 18 -26.87 26.51 45.19
N ALA A 19 -27.96 25.79 45.01
CA ALA A 19 -28.23 24.98 43.84
C ALA A 19 -28.67 25.91 42.69
N VAL A 20 -27.77 26.10 41.71
CA VAL A 20 -28.14 26.71 40.43
C VAL A 20 -28.44 25.55 39.44
N ALA A 21 -29.71 25.39 39.13
CA ALA A 21 -30.17 24.53 38.06
C ALA A 21 -29.82 25.18 36.71
N VAL A 22 -28.79 24.69 36.04
CA VAL A 22 -28.51 25.03 34.64
C VAL A 22 -29.10 23.94 33.75
N THR A 23 -30.29 24.17 33.23
CA THR A 23 -30.82 23.44 32.09
C THR A 23 -30.18 23.99 30.82
N ALA A 24 -29.15 23.31 30.31
CA ALA A 24 -28.66 23.54 28.97
C ALA A 24 -28.78 22.22 28.20
N ALA A 25 -29.93 21.99 27.61
CA ALA A 25 -30.07 21.02 26.52
C ALA A 25 -29.39 21.58 25.28
N GLY A 26 -28.15 21.21 25.08
CA GLY A 26 -27.41 21.43 23.85
C GLY A 26 -26.87 20.13 23.40
N LEU A 27 -27.68 19.23 22.79
CA LEU A 27 -27.20 18.15 21.95
C LEU A 27 -26.64 18.78 20.68
N ALA A 28 -25.41 19.30 20.75
CA ALA A 28 -24.58 19.45 19.58
C ALA A 28 -24.16 18.03 19.19
N GLY A 29 -25.00 17.35 18.42
CA GLY A 29 -24.61 16.18 17.71
C GLY A 29 -23.41 16.57 16.85
N THR A 30 -22.25 16.09 17.18
CA THR A 30 -21.11 16.08 16.25
C THR A 30 -21.55 15.28 15.04
N ILE A 31 -21.98 15.99 14.00
CA ILE A 31 -22.14 15.39 12.68
C ILE A 31 -20.71 15.05 12.26
N THR A 32 -20.25 13.83 12.61
CA THR A 32 -19.10 13.25 11.92
C THR A 32 -19.49 13.24 10.46
N PRO A 33 -18.74 13.90 9.55
CA PRO A 33 -19.03 13.79 8.13
C PRO A 33 -19.02 12.28 7.82
N ALA A 34 -20.12 11.80 7.25
CA ALA A 34 -20.19 10.43 6.81
C ALA A 34 -19.04 10.25 5.84
N SER A 35 -18.12 9.34 6.16
CA SER A 35 -17.06 8.94 5.25
C SER A 35 -17.77 8.38 4.02
N ALA A 36 -17.68 9.08 2.89
CA ALA A 36 -18.29 8.63 1.66
C ALA A 36 -17.25 7.79 0.93
N ALA A 37 -17.44 6.47 0.91
CA ALA A 37 -16.67 5.60 0.03
C ALA A 37 -16.71 6.13 -1.40
N LEU A 38 -15.62 5.96 -2.15
CA LEU A 38 -15.57 6.36 -3.55
C LEU A 38 -16.64 5.58 -4.34
N ALA A 39 -17.69 6.32 -4.78
CA ALA A 39 -18.83 5.72 -5.40
C ALA A 39 -18.47 5.05 -6.73
N GLY A 40 -19.03 3.85 -6.97
CA GLY A 40 -18.81 3.12 -8.21
C GLY A 40 -17.43 2.47 -8.35
N LEU A 41 -16.68 2.34 -7.25
CA LEU A 41 -15.44 1.59 -7.23
C LEU A 41 -15.69 0.11 -7.44
N TYR A 42 -14.97 -0.52 -8.37
CA TYR A 42 -14.99 -1.97 -8.60
C TYR A 42 -13.63 -2.46 -9.11
N GLU A 43 -13.39 -3.75 -8.96
CA GLU A 43 -12.22 -4.41 -9.51
C GLU A 43 -12.54 -5.00 -10.88
N GLN A 44 -11.62 -4.83 -11.84
CA GLN A 44 -11.62 -5.49 -13.13
C GLN A 44 -10.37 -6.35 -13.26
N PRO A 45 -10.45 -7.69 -13.11
CA PRO A 45 -9.32 -8.58 -13.28
C PRO A 45 -9.18 -9.04 -14.73
N LEU A 46 -7.94 -9.34 -15.14
CA LEU A 46 -7.60 -10.05 -16.37
C LEU A 46 -6.34 -10.87 -16.15
N ALA A 47 -6.39 -12.16 -16.42
CA ALA A 47 -5.25 -13.06 -16.30
C ALA A 47 -4.52 -13.27 -17.64
N SER A 48 -3.22 -13.52 -17.57
CA SER A 48 -2.42 -14.03 -18.69
C SER A 48 -2.73 -15.50 -18.99
N GLY A 49 -2.12 -16.06 -20.03
CA GLY A 49 -2.01 -17.52 -20.21
C GLY A 49 -1.32 -18.18 -19.03
N TYR A 50 -1.64 -19.44 -18.77
CA TYR A 50 -0.96 -20.30 -17.81
C TYR A 50 -0.01 -21.23 -18.59
N ASP A 51 1.24 -20.86 -18.62
CA ASP A 51 2.33 -21.51 -19.35
C ASP A 51 3.68 -21.09 -18.77
N SER A 52 4.80 -21.59 -19.30
CA SER A 52 6.17 -21.31 -18.86
C SER A 52 6.88 -20.22 -19.69
N ILE A 53 6.14 -19.29 -20.28
CA ILE A 53 6.76 -18.14 -20.99
C ILE A 53 7.37 -17.19 -19.96
N GLN A 54 8.66 -16.89 -20.15
CA GLN A 54 9.50 -16.13 -19.21
C GLN A 54 8.95 -14.73 -18.85
N SER A 55 8.26 -14.07 -19.76
CA SER A 55 7.70 -12.72 -19.52
C SER A 55 6.25 -12.65 -19.95
N LYS A 56 5.41 -12.10 -19.11
CA LYS A 56 3.98 -11.92 -19.39
C LYS A 56 3.57 -10.49 -19.14
N THR A 57 2.87 -9.91 -20.11
CA THR A 57 2.26 -8.59 -19.98
C THR A 57 0.75 -8.69 -20.15
N VAL A 58 0.00 -8.10 -19.25
CA VAL A 58 -1.46 -8.04 -19.26
C VAL A 58 -1.90 -6.58 -19.23
N VAL A 59 -2.75 -6.20 -20.17
CA VAL A 59 -3.39 -4.88 -20.20
C VAL A 59 -4.88 -5.06 -19.96
N VAL A 60 -5.37 -4.56 -18.83
CA VAL A 60 -6.79 -4.58 -18.49
C VAL A 60 -7.39 -3.19 -18.64
N THR A 61 -8.55 -3.13 -19.27
CA THR A 61 -9.28 -1.86 -19.51
C THR A 61 -10.52 -1.81 -18.62
N CYS A 62 -10.75 -0.69 -17.97
CA CYS A 62 -11.99 -0.44 -17.24
C CYS A 62 -13.16 -0.28 -18.23
N PRO A 63 -14.19 -1.14 -18.23
CA PRO A 63 -15.33 -1.02 -19.12
C PRO A 63 -16.17 0.24 -18.87
N THR A 64 -16.13 0.77 -17.64
CA THR A 64 -16.75 2.04 -17.27
C THR A 64 -15.82 2.81 -16.33
N GLY A 65 -15.83 4.13 -16.41
CA GLY A 65 -14.93 4.97 -15.60
C GLY A 65 -13.48 4.91 -16.10
N THR A 66 -12.54 4.98 -15.17
CA THR A 66 -11.10 4.93 -15.48
C THR A 66 -10.35 4.09 -14.46
N ALA A 67 -9.15 3.61 -14.79
CA ALA A 67 -8.27 2.94 -13.86
C ALA A 67 -7.64 3.98 -12.91
N ILE A 68 -8.06 3.96 -11.66
CA ILE A 68 -7.52 4.83 -10.61
C ILE A 68 -6.39 4.18 -9.83
N GLY A 69 -6.07 2.94 -10.17
CA GLY A 69 -5.03 2.14 -9.53
C GLY A 69 -5.18 0.68 -9.87
N GLY A 70 -4.58 -0.14 -9.08
CA GLY A 70 -4.66 -1.60 -9.19
C GLY A 70 -3.42 -2.28 -8.65
N GLY A 71 -3.28 -3.54 -9.03
CA GLY A 71 -2.18 -4.37 -8.61
C GLY A 71 -2.05 -5.64 -9.42
N ALA A 72 -1.24 -6.55 -8.92
CA ALA A 72 -0.93 -7.82 -9.56
C ALA A 72 -1.08 -8.98 -8.59
N THR A 73 -1.37 -10.15 -9.14
CA THR A 73 -1.26 -11.44 -8.43
C THR A 73 -0.56 -12.42 -9.33
N ILE A 74 0.53 -13.01 -8.85
CA ILE A 74 1.20 -14.12 -9.50
C ILE A 74 0.60 -15.43 -8.97
N PHE A 75 0.31 -16.35 -9.86
CA PHE A 75 -0.10 -17.71 -9.54
C PHE A 75 0.97 -18.71 -9.95
N ASN A 76 1.40 -19.53 -9.02
CA ASN A 76 2.45 -20.56 -9.18
C ASN A 76 3.82 -19.99 -9.57
N GLY A 77 4.19 -18.80 -9.09
CA GLY A 77 5.52 -18.21 -9.31
C GLY A 77 6.58 -18.68 -8.31
N GLY A 78 6.15 -19.05 -7.09
CA GLY A 78 7.02 -19.65 -6.06
C GLY A 78 8.22 -18.81 -5.62
N GLY A 79 8.16 -17.49 -5.74
CA GLY A 79 9.27 -16.57 -5.49
C GLY A 79 10.18 -16.35 -6.71
N LYS A 80 10.08 -17.19 -7.73
CA LYS A 80 10.91 -17.13 -8.95
C LYS A 80 10.23 -16.37 -10.11
N VAL A 81 9.25 -15.55 -9.80
CA VAL A 81 8.59 -14.63 -10.75
C VAL A 81 8.34 -13.31 -10.04
N ALA A 82 8.87 -12.23 -10.55
CA ALA A 82 8.73 -10.88 -10.00
C ALA A 82 7.74 -10.02 -10.81
N VAL A 83 7.05 -9.11 -10.14
CA VAL A 83 6.25 -8.07 -10.80
C VAL A 83 7.15 -6.90 -11.16
N GLU A 84 7.53 -6.79 -12.44
CA GLU A 84 8.35 -5.68 -12.95
C GLU A 84 7.56 -4.38 -13.14
N ALA A 85 6.28 -4.49 -13.53
CA ALA A 85 5.50 -3.30 -13.79
C ALA A 85 4.06 -3.42 -13.30
N VAL A 86 3.58 -2.34 -12.69
CA VAL A 86 2.17 -2.03 -12.41
C VAL A 86 1.94 -0.59 -12.82
N VAL A 87 1.41 -0.37 -14.03
CA VAL A 87 1.32 0.95 -14.63
C VAL A 87 -0.14 1.35 -14.84
N PRO A 88 -0.73 2.15 -13.95
CA PRO A 88 -2.06 2.72 -14.16
C PRO A 88 -2.00 3.84 -15.22
N ASP A 89 -2.91 3.82 -16.20
CA ASP A 89 -3.12 4.91 -17.13
C ASP A 89 -4.53 5.48 -16.97
N VAL A 90 -4.62 6.58 -16.24
CA VAL A 90 -5.90 7.24 -15.94
C VAL A 90 -6.54 7.86 -17.17
N SER A 91 -5.77 8.20 -18.22
CA SER A 91 -6.26 8.78 -19.45
C SER A 91 -6.82 7.74 -20.42
N ALA A 92 -6.15 6.57 -20.48
CA ALA A 92 -6.61 5.44 -21.30
C ALA A 92 -7.62 4.56 -20.56
N GLY A 93 -7.75 4.71 -19.25
CA GLY A 93 -8.60 3.85 -18.41
C GLY A 93 -8.07 2.42 -18.31
N THR A 94 -6.73 2.23 -18.32
CA THR A 94 -6.08 0.92 -18.34
C THR A 94 -5.11 0.74 -17.19
N LEU A 95 -4.90 -0.53 -16.83
CA LEU A 95 -3.77 -0.97 -16.01
C LEU A 95 -2.94 -1.96 -16.82
N THR A 96 -1.65 -1.69 -16.94
CA THR A 96 -0.67 -2.63 -17.50
C THR A 96 0.11 -3.27 -16.36
N VAL A 97 0.19 -4.59 -16.37
CA VAL A 97 1.03 -5.38 -15.45
C VAL A 97 1.98 -6.21 -16.27
N THR A 98 3.27 -6.18 -15.91
CA THR A 98 4.30 -7.07 -16.46
C THR A 98 4.93 -7.83 -15.30
N ALA A 99 5.06 -9.15 -15.49
CA ALA A 99 5.81 -10.03 -14.59
C ALA A 99 6.80 -10.87 -15.39
N LYS A 100 7.95 -11.16 -14.79
CA LYS A 100 9.02 -11.96 -15.38
C LYS A 100 9.59 -12.96 -14.40
N GLU A 101 10.12 -14.06 -14.95
CA GLU A 101 10.93 -14.99 -14.20
C GLU A 101 12.22 -14.30 -13.78
N THR A 102 12.63 -14.48 -12.52
CA THR A 102 13.88 -13.96 -11.96
C THR A 102 15.03 -14.86 -12.42
N ASP A 103 14.77 -16.16 -12.41
CA ASP A 103 15.63 -17.22 -12.85
C ASP A 103 14.98 -18.08 -13.95
N ASN A 104 15.67 -19.13 -14.38
CA ASN A 104 15.05 -20.14 -15.23
C ASN A 104 14.02 -20.96 -14.46
N TYR A 105 12.75 -20.58 -14.56
CA TYR A 105 11.61 -21.22 -13.90
C TYR A 105 10.87 -22.17 -14.86
N PRO A 106 11.03 -23.50 -14.73
CA PRO A 106 10.53 -24.45 -15.72
C PRO A 106 9.04 -24.79 -15.59
N TYR A 107 8.33 -24.20 -14.63
CA TYR A 107 6.93 -24.51 -14.37
C TYR A 107 6.00 -23.48 -14.99
N ASP A 108 4.78 -23.90 -15.30
CA ASP A 108 3.74 -23.01 -15.77
C ASP A 108 3.31 -22.05 -14.65
N TRP A 109 3.12 -20.78 -15.00
CA TRP A 109 2.66 -19.72 -14.10
C TRP A 109 1.76 -18.73 -14.85
N SER A 110 1.08 -17.87 -14.11
CA SER A 110 0.31 -16.78 -14.69
C SER A 110 0.35 -15.54 -13.81
N VAL A 111 0.12 -14.38 -14.43
CA VAL A 111 -0.10 -13.12 -13.73
C VAL A 111 -1.52 -12.63 -13.99
N THR A 112 -2.19 -12.13 -12.97
CA THR A 112 -3.48 -11.45 -13.06
C THR A 112 -3.28 -9.96 -12.78
N ALA A 113 -3.58 -9.12 -13.76
CA ALA A 113 -3.72 -7.69 -13.56
C ALA A 113 -5.10 -7.41 -12.93
N ARG A 114 -5.15 -6.59 -11.89
CA ARG A 114 -6.36 -6.24 -11.12
C ARG A 114 -6.53 -4.74 -11.10
N ALA A 115 -7.24 -4.18 -12.10
CA ALA A 115 -7.49 -2.74 -12.17
C ALA A 115 -8.57 -2.33 -11.17
N MET A 116 -8.30 -1.27 -10.43
CA MET A 116 -9.30 -0.57 -9.62
C MET A 116 -9.95 0.51 -10.47
N CYS A 117 -11.19 0.28 -10.83
CA CYS A 117 -11.97 1.11 -11.74
C CYS A 117 -12.99 1.96 -10.97
N ALA A 118 -13.10 3.24 -11.33
CA ALA A 118 -14.11 4.14 -10.77
C ALA A 118 -14.47 5.26 -11.77
N PRO A 119 -15.61 5.93 -11.60
CA PRO A 119 -15.79 7.26 -12.20
C PRO A 119 -14.63 8.17 -11.76
N ALA A 120 -14.09 8.98 -12.67
CA ALA A 120 -12.94 9.82 -12.38
C ALA A 120 -13.24 10.78 -11.20
N PRO A 121 -12.56 10.66 -10.05
CA PRO A 121 -12.73 11.60 -8.95
C PRO A 121 -12.23 12.99 -9.35
N ALA A 122 -12.71 14.02 -8.65
CA ALA A 122 -12.29 15.40 -8.91
C ALA A 122 -10.78 15.54 -8.81
N GLY A 123 -10.19 16.27 -9.76
CA GLY A 123 -8.76 16.52 -9.79
C GLY A 123 -7.88 15.30 -10.05
N LEU A 124 -8.42 14.20 -10.59
CA LEU A 124 -7.66 12.99 -10.88
C LEU A 124 -6.45 13.32 -11.78
N VAL A 125 -5.29 12.84 -11.38
CA VAL A 125 -4.03 13.00 -12.11
C VAL A 125 -3.09 11.83 -11.81
N ARG A 126 -2.29 11.42 -12.81
CA ARG A 126 -1.15 10.51 -12.63
C ARG A 126 0.15 11.31 -12.71
N ILE A 127 1.00 11.15 -11.72
CA ILE A 127 2.37 11.70 -11.70
C ILE A 127 3.33 10.54 -11.90
N ARG A 128 4.40 10.81 -12.65
CA ARG A 128 5.46 9.84 -12.95
C ARG A 128 6.81 10.49 -12.74
N HIS A 129 7.70 9.76 -12.06
CA HIS A 129 9.12 10.09 -11.96
C HIS A 129 9.95 8.91 -12.42
N TRP A 130 11.20 9.17 -12.85
CA TRP A 130 12.15 8.12 -13.21
C TRP A 130 13.53 8.36 -12.58
N SER A 131 14.24 7.29 -12.32
CA SER A 131 15.63 7.32 -11.90
C SER A 131 16.57 7.64 -13.05
N ALA A 132 17.85 7.88 -12.74
CA ALA A 132 18.91 7.71 -13.71
C ALA A 132 18.93 6.25 -14.23
N LYS A 133 19.48 6.04 -15.41
CA LYS A 133 19.77 4.70 -15.93
C LYS A 133 21.23 4.37 -15.59
N ASP A 134 21.41 3.46 -14.67
CA ASP A 134 22.70 2.90 -14.21
C ASP A 134 22.44 1.55 -13.54
N SER A 135 23.49 0.83 -13.12
CA SER A 135 23.44 -0.48 -12.51
C SER A 135 23.38 -0.48 -10.97
N GLY A 136 22.98 0.60 -10.33
CA GLY A 136 22.89 0.64 -8.87
C GLY A 136 21.46 0.51 -8.36
N ASP A 137 21.31 0.04 -7.13
CA ASP A 137 20.04 0.05 -6.39
C ASP A 137 19.36 1.43 -6.42
N LYS A 138 18.06 1.46 -6.53
CA LYS A 138 17.32 2.71 -6.65
C LYS A 138 16.31 2.90 -5.54
N THR A 139 16.31 4.09 -4.99
CA THR A 139 15.27 4.55 -4.06
C THR A 139 14.74 5.89 -4.53
N MET A 140 13.43 6.00 -4.73
CA MET A 140 12.80 7.19 -5.29
C MET A 140 11.54 7.57 -4.53
N GLY A 141 11.32 8.91 -4.39
CA GLY A 141 10.08 9.47 -3.89
C GLY A 141 9.23 10.10 -5.00
N THR A 142 7.93 9.83 -5.01
CA THR A 142 6.97 10.50 -5.89
C THR A 142 5.77 10.96 -5.08
N SER A 143 5.42 12.24 -5.21
CA SER A 143 4.35 12.86 -4.42
C SER A 143 3.26 13.47 -5.28
N CYS A 144 2.06 13.51 -4.73
CA CYS A 144 0.92 14.19 -5.31
C CYS A 144 1.15 15.71 -5.35
N PRO A 145 0.74 16.41 -6.41
CA PRO A 145 0.93 17.86 -6.52
C PRO A 145 -0.07 18.64 -5.65
N GLY A 146 0.41 19.75 -5.11
CA GLY A 146 -0.42 20.68 -4.33
C GLY A 146 -1.05 20.03 -3.09
N SER A 147 -2.35 20.12 -2.95
CA SER A 147 -3.12 19.54 -1.84
C SER A 147 -3.74 18.17 -2.16
N LYS A 148 -3.41 17.57 -3.29
CA LYS A 148 -3.97 16.27 -3.69
C LYS A 148 -3.49 15.14 -2.80
N THR A 149 -4.29 14.10 -2.71
CA THR A 149 -4.03 12.91 -1.89
C THR A 149 -3.90 11.68 -2.78
N LEU A 150 -3.15 10.72 -2.29
CA LEU A 150 -2.84 9.47 -3.00
C LEU A 150 -4.07 8.57 -3.07
N LEU A 151 -4.33 7.99 -4.24
CA LEU A 151 -5.30 6.90 -4.41
C LEU A 151 -4.59 5.56 -4.57
N SER A 152 -3.50 5.51 -5.35
CA SER A 152 -2.74 4.30 -5.60
C SER A 152 -1.33 4.59 -6.05
N VAL A 153 -0.49 3.55 -6.00
CA VAL A 153 0.90 3.56 -6.49
C VAL A 153 1.05 2.62 -7.68
N GLY A 154 2.11 2.81 -8.43
CA GLY A 154 2.55 1.90 -9.48
C GLY A 154 4.04 2.07 -9.74
N TRP A 155 4.61 1.16 -10.51
CA TRP A 155 6.02 1.18 -10.89
C TRP A 155 6.24 0.54 -12.26
N ASP A 156 7.45 0.71 -12.78
CA ASP A 156 7.95 0.06 -13.96
C ASP A 156 9.47 -0.02 -13.87
N VAL A 157 10.00 -1.23 -13.84
CA VAL A 157 11.43 -1.51 -13.88
C VAL A 157 11.81 -1.66 -15.36
N GLY A 158 12.40 -0.62 -15.92
CA GLY A 158 12.86 -0.63 -17.31
C GLY A 158 14.24 -1.29 -17.41
N ASP A 159 14.36 -2.27 -18.31
CA ASP A 159 15.59 -3.03 -18.57
C ASP A 159 16.10 -3.88 -17.39
N GLY A 160 15.25 -4.22 -16.42
CA GLY A 160 15.60 -5.08 -15.27
C GLY A 160 15.57 -6.59 -15.58
N TRP A 161 14.83 -6.99 -16.61
CA TRP A 161 14.78 -8.36 -17.17
C TRP A 161 14.46 -9.51 -16.18
N GLY A 162 13.85 -9.21 -15.05
CA GLY A 162 13.60 -10.14 -13.94
C GLY A 162 14.62 -10.03 -12.81
N GLU A 163 15.82 -9.53 -13.09
CA GLU A 163 16.96 -9.43 -12.18
C GLU A 163 16.88 -8.19 -11.24
N VAL A 164 15.77 -7.49 -11.22
CA VAL A 164 15.55 -6.32 -10.35
C VAL A 164 14.23 -6.44 -9.64
N LEU A 165 14.30 -6.52 -8.32
CA LEU A 165 13.16 -6.75 -7.45
C LEU A 165 12.67 -5.45 -6.80
N VAL A 166 11.38 -5.16 -6.92
CA VAL A 166 10.73 -4.10 -6.12
C VAL A 166 10.37 -4.70 -4.77
N ASN A 167 11.10 -4.31 -3.74
CA ASN A 167 10.94 -4.84 -2.38
C ASN A 167 10.32 -3.86 -1.39
N GLU A 168 10.28 -2.57 -1.73
CA GLU A 168 9.70 -1.55 -0.87
C GLU A 168 8.86 -0.55 -1.66
N THR A 169 7.60 -0.41 -1.27
CA THR A 169 6.74 0.70 -1.64
C THR A 169 6.14 1.26 -0.35
N ASN A 170 6.68 2.35 0.19
CA ASN A 170 6.31 2.93 1.47
C ASN A 170 5.52 4.22 1.28
N LEU A 171 4.37 4.37 1.94
CA LEU A 171 3.55 5.57 1.83
C LEU A 171 4.24 6.80 2.45
N ILE A 172 4.25 7.91 1.72
CA ILE A 172 4.57 9.22 2.29
C ILE A 172 3.30 9.75 2.96
N ALA A 173 3.25 9.61 4.28
CA ALA A 173 2.06 9.94 5.07
C ALA A 173 2.43 10.35 6.49
N SER A 174 1.60 11.18 7.10
CA SER A 174 1.63 11.46 8.54
C SER A 174 0.48 10.72 9.23
N VAL A 175 0.66 10.35 10.49
CA VAL A 175 -0.39 9.70 11.28
C VAL A 175 -1.61 10.61 11.34
N GLY A 176 -2.79 10.07 11.03
CA GLY A 176 -4.06 10.80 11.02
C GLY A 176 -4.30 11.70 9.80
N SER A 177 -3.41 11.65 8.79
CA SER A 177 -3.58 12.39 7.53
C SER A 177 -3.61 11.41 6.35
N PRO A 178 -4.30 11.76 5.25
CA PRO A 178 -4.21 10.99 4.02
C PRO A 178 -2.76 10.87 3.51
N ALA A 179 -2.44 9.76 2.84
CA ALA A 179 -1.16 9.64 2.16
C ALA A 179 -1.06 10.62 0.99
N THR A 180 0.16 11.14 0.75
CA THR A 180 0.44 12.14 -0.29
C THR A 180 1.45 11.68 -1.32
N GLY A 181 1.96 10.46 -1.21
CA GLY A 181 2.94 9.92 -2.15
C GLY A 181 3.48 8.57 -1.72
N VAL A 182 4.56 8.16 -2.35
CA VAL A 182 5.27 6.90 -2.12
C VAL A 182 6.78 7.11 -2.16
N MET A 183 7.51 6.44 -1.26
CA MET A 183 8.93 6.10 -1.41
C MET A 183 9.00 4.67 -1.93
N MET A 184 9.80 4.42 -2.94
CA MET A 184 9.92 3.11 -3.56
C MET A 184 11.37 2.73 -3.70
N SER A 185 11.71 1.48 -3.36
CA SER A 185 13.04 0.91 -3.55
C SER A 185 12.95 -0.34 -4.42
N ALA A 186 13.90 -0.43 -5.35
CA ALA A 186 14.15 -1.62 -6.15
C ALA A 186 15.64 -1.93 -6.10
N ARG A 187 15.97 -3.23 -6.04
CA ARG A 187 17.32 -3.73 -5.88
C ARG A 187 17.63 -4.76 -6.94
N GLU A 188 18.87 -4.80 -7.33
CA GLU A 188 19.37 -5.88 -8.15
C GLU A 188 19.34 -7.19 -7.35
N ASP A 189 18.80 -8.20 -8.00
CA ASP A 189 18.93 -9.57 -7.56
C ASP A 189 20.27 -10.10 -8.03
N ASP A 190 20.97 -10.85 -7.22
CA ASP A 190 22.30 -11.36 -7.49
C ASP A 190 23.30 -10.27 -7.93
N ASN A 191 23.98 -10.48 -9.05
CA ASN A 191 24.98 -9.57 -9.59
C ASN A 191 24.57 -9.14 -11.01
N TYR A 192 23.50 -8.35 -11.12
CA TYR A 192 23.02 -7.83 -12.39
C TYR A 192 23.90 -6.68 -12.90
N PRO A 193 24.65 -6.85 -14.02
CA PRO A 193 25.64 -5.88 -14.46
C PRO A 193 25.10 -4.77 -15.39
N ASP A 194 23.87 -4.92 -15.88
CA ASP A 194 23.32 -4.02 -16.89
C ASP A 194 22.65 -2.79 -16.26
N ASP A 195 22.65 -1.69 -17.01
CA ASP A 195 21.99 -0.45 -16.59
C ASP A 195 20.47 -0.58 -16.71
N TRP A 196 19.75 -0.19 -15.66
CA TRP A 196 18.30 -0.24 -15.58
C TRP A 196 17.68 1.07 -15.03
N THR A 197 16.39 1.21 -15.10
CA THR A 197 15.65 2.38 -14.58
C THR A 197 14.51 1.94 -13.68
N LEU A 198 14.21 2.73 -12.65
CA LEU A 198 12.96 2.65 -11.90
C LEU A 198 12.08 3.83 -12.27
N GLN A 199 10.85 3.52 -12.71
CA GLN A 199 9.79 4.50 -12.85
C GLN A 199 8.80 4.31 -11.71
N THR A 200 8.41 5.41 -11.08
CA THR A 200 7.40 5.39 -10.01
C THR A 200 6.18 6.20 -10.43
N TYR A 201 5.01 5.69 -10.13
CA TYR A 201 3.73 6.33 -10.44
C TYR A 201 2.92 6.55 -9.17
N VAL A 202 2.28 7.69 -9.07
CA VAL A 202 1.21 7.94 -8.11
C VAL A 202 -0.04 8.42 -8.83
N VAL A 203 -1.17 7.85 -8.48
CA VAL A 203 -2.48 8.34 -8.91
C VAL A 203 -3.06 9.14 -7.76
N CYS A 204 -3.39 10.39 -8.03
CA CYS A 204 -3.80 11.37 -7.04
C CYS A 204 -5.14 12.01 -7.43
N ALA A 205 -5.90 12.43 -6.43
CA ALA A 205 -7.13 13.20 -6.62
C ALA A 205 -7.22 14.35 -5.60
N ASP A 206 -8.21 15.21 -5.76
CA ASP A 206 -8.57 16.16 -4.71
C ASP A 206 -8.99 15.38 -3.46
N PRO A 207 -8.74 15.90 -2.24
CA PRO A 207 -8.98 15.17 -1.00
C PRO A 207 -10.42 14.64 -0.90
N ILE A 208 -10.54 13.33 -0.61
CA ILE A 208 -11.82 12.65 -0.42
C ILE A 208 -12.15 12.65 1.09
N ALA A 209 -13.37 13.02 1.44
CA ALA A 209 -13.79 13.09 2.84
C ALA A 209 -13.67 11.72 3.53
N GLY A 210 -12.98 11.68 4.68
CA GLY A 210 -12.72 10.47 5.44
C GLY A 210 -11.61 9.56 4.89
N GLN A 211 -10.90 9.99 3.86
CA GLN A 211 -9.76 9.26 3.33
C GLN A 211 -8.68 9.08 4.40
N GLN A 212 -8.17 7.88 4.51
CA GLN A 212 -7.10 7.53 5.44
C GLN A 212 -6.27 6.36 4.89
N TRP A 213 -5.19 6.04 5.55
CA TRP A 213 -4.43 4.81 5.30
C TRP A 213 -4.36 3.95 6.55
N VAL A 214 -4.22 2.66 6.33
CA VAL A 214 -4.05 1.65 7.37
C VAL A 214 -2.93 0.71 6.98
N SER A 215 -2.38 -0.01 7.96
CA SER A 215 -1.35 -1.02 7.70
C SER A 215 -1.64 -2.32 8.41
N GLY A 216 -1.11 -3.40 7.85
CA GLY A 216 -0.96 -4.71 8.48
C GLY A 216 0.51 -5.12 8.45
N ILE A 217 0.96 -5.92 9.39
CA ILE A 217 2.34 -6.39 9.50
C ILE A 217 2.36 -7.87 9.88
N THR A 218 3.27 -8.64 9.31
CA THR A 218 3.53 -10.04 9.71
C THR A 218 4.45 -10.11 10.92
N THR A 219 4.57 -11.30 11.51
CA THR A 219 5.68 -11.62 12.42
C THR A 219 7.00 -11.55 11.67
N SER A 220 8.07 -11.19 12.39
CA SER A 220 9.45 -11.32 11.90
C SER A 220 9.92 -12.73 12.16
N ASP A 221 10.23 -13.46 11.13
CA ASP A 221 10.80 -14.82 11.14
C ASP A 221 11.41 -15.11 9.76
N SER A 222 12.05 -16.27 9.59
CA SER A 222 12.72 -16.70 8.35
C SER A 222 11.83 -17.55 7.44
N SER A 223 10.52 -17.39 7.48
CA SER A 223 9.61 -18.07 6.54
C SER A 223 9.75 -17.50 5.14
N SER A 224 9.91 -18.35 4.13
CA SER A 224 10.15 -17.96 2.72
C SER A 224 8.96 -17.27 2.04
N LEU A 225 7.78 -17.31 2.63
CA LEU A 225 6.56 -16.66 2.14
C LEU A 225 5.92 -15.86 3.27
N LYS A 226 5.54 -14.64 2.98
CA LYS A 226 4.69 -13.84 3.87
C LYS A 226 3.52 -13.24 3.12
N ALA A 227 2.36 -13.23 3.79
CA ALA A 227 1.15 -12.60 3.28
C ALA A 227 0.44 -11.83 4.39
N VAL A 228 -0.03 -10.63 4.11
CA VAL A 228 -0.72 -9.78 5.08
C VAL A 228 -1.74 -8.86 4.41
N ASN A 229 -2.82 -8.60 5.13
CA ASN A 229 -3.87 -7.66 4.73
C ASN A 229 -3.78 -6.38 5.55
N ALA A 230 -3.89 -5.25 4.89
CA ALA A 230 -4.26 -3.97 5.50
C ALA A 230 -5.76 -3.76 5.27
N THR A 231 -6.56 -3.79 6.34
CA THR A 231 -8.03 -3.75 6.24
C THR A 231 -8.56 -2.37 6.56
N CYS A 232 -9.28 -1.79 5.62
CA CYS A 232 -9.93 -0.48 5.76
C CYS A 232 -11.02 -0.51 6.85
N PRO A 233 -11.23 0.57 7.57
CA PRO A 233 -12.37 0.72 8.46
C PRO A 233 -13.70 0.52 7.75
N SER A 234 -14.73 0.16 8.52
CA SER A 234 -16.07 -0.05 7.99
C SER A 234 -16.58 1.16 7.21
N GLY A 235 -17.14 0.91 6.03
CA GLY A 235 -17.67 1.94 5.14
C GLY A 235 -16.65 2.56 4.18
N LEU A 236 -15.37 2.15 4.24
CA LEU A 236 -14.34 2.56 3.29
C LEU A 236 -13.88 1.38 2.43
N ASN A 237 -13.43 1.71 1.21
CA ASN A 237 -12.85 0.75 0.27
C ASN A 237 -11.36 1.03 0.07
N ALA A 238 -10.58 0.00 -0.19
CA ALA A 238 -9.19 0.12 -0.58
C ALA A 238 -9.11 0.47 -2.08
N THR A 239 -8.69 1.68 -2.40
CA THR A 239 -8.49 2.14 -3.79
C THR A 239 -7.15 1.71 -4.35
N GLY A 240 -6.22 1.43 -3.48
CA GLY A 240 -4.87 0.97 -3.77
C GLY A 240 -4.11 0.77 -2.47
N GLY A 241 -2.82 0.57 -2.58
CA GLY A 241 -1.96 0.36 -1.43
C GLY A 241 -0.50 0.31 -1.80
N ALA A 242 0.30 -0.14 -0.85
CA ALA A 242 1.73 -0.24 -0.93
C ALA A 242 2.20 -1.43 -0.09
N ALA A 243 3.44 -1.88 -0.27
CA ALA A 243 4.00 -2.98 0.49
C ALA A 243 5.49 -2.77 0.78
N MET A 244 5.97 -3.33 1.88
CA MET A 244 7.40 -3.36 2.20
C MET A 244 7.77 -4.75 2.71
N ALA A 245 8.65 -5.44 2.00
CA ALA A 245 9.36 -6.61 2.50
C ALA A 245 10.69 -6.14 3.10
N VAL A 246 10.90 -6.36 4.38
CA VAL A 246 12.04 -5.79 5.12
C VAL A 246 12.82 -6.89 5.80
N SER A 247 14.07 -7.08 5.37
CA SER A 247 15.06 -7.87 6.09
C SER A 247 15.74 -7.00 7.15
N LEU A 248 16.05 -7.59 8.30
CA LEU A 248 16.87 -6.94 9.33
C LEU A 248 18.36 -6.91 8.96
N ASN A 249 18.74 -7.67 7.94
CA ASN A 249 20.08 -7.67 7.36
C ASN A 249 20.05 -7.06 5.96
N ALA A 250 20.76 -5.94 5.77
CA ALA A 250 20.80 -5.24 4.48
C ALA A 250 21.39 -6.09 3.34
N ALA A 251 22.21 -7.09 3.67
CA ALA A 251 22.83 -7.97 2.65
C ALA A 251 21.84 -8.99 2.05
N THR A 252 20.71 -9.23 2.71
CA THR A 252 19.66 -10.15 2.24
C THR A 252 18.38 -9.42 1.83
N GLN A 253 18.43 -8.10 1.77
CA GLN A 253 17.29 -7.29 1.35
C GLN A 253 16.98 -7.44 -0.15
N SER A 254 17.99 -7.73 -0.98
CA SER A 254 17.85 -8.00 -2.42
C SER A 254 17.07 -9.27 -2.73
N GLU A 255 17.12 -10.25 -1.85
CA GLU A 255 16.43 -11.54 -1.99
C GLU A 255 14.91 -11.48 -1.72
N LEU A 256 14.38 -10.31 -1.40
CA LEU A 256 12.96 -10.14 -1.07
C LEU A 256 12.20 -9.51 -2.24
N SER A 257 11.20 -10.20 -2.76
CA SER A 257 10.31 -9.74 -3.84
C SER A 257 8.87 -9.55 -3.38
N ILE A 258 8.23 -8.46 -3.81
CA ILE A 258 6.78 -8.27 -3.69
C ILE A 258 6.12 -8.90 -4.92
N ASP A 259 5.65 -10.12 -4.80
CA ASP A 259 5.05 -10.88 -5.90
C ASP A 259 3.59 -10.50 -6.17
N SER A 260 2.89 -10.11 -5.13
CA SER A 260 1.47 -9.77 -5.25
C SER A 260 1.11 -8.63 -4.33
N ALA A 261 0.41 -7.65 -4.89
CA ALA A 261 -0.11 -6.51 -4.15
C ALA A 261 -1.39 -6.03 -4.83
N PHE A 262 -2.55 -6.15 -4.18
CA PHE A 262 -3.85 -5.86 -4.78
C PHE A 262 -4.94 -5.61 -3.76
N SER A 263 -5.99 -4.87 -4.17
CA SER A 263 -7.19 -4.70 -3.37
C SER A 263 -8.07 -5.95 -3.43
N LEU A 264 -8.66 -6.34 -2.29
CA LEU A 264 -9.52 -7.52 -2.21
C LEU A 264 -10.73 -7.30 -1.29
N SER A 265 -11.71 -8.17 -1.40
CA SER A 265 -12.86 -8.24 -0.50
C SER A 265 -12.62 -9.32 0.57
N VAL A 266 -12.47 -8.91 1.83
CA VAL A 266 -12.31 -9.85 2.95
C VAL A 266 -13.68 -10.36 3.46
N TYR A 267 -14.75 -9.57 3.31
CA TYR A 267 -16.08 -9.86 3.87
C TYR A 267 -17.21 -9.74 2.83
N GLY A 268 -17.02 -10.34 1.66
CA GLY A 268 -18.11 -10.50 0.68
C GLY A 268 -18.66 -9.20 0.10
N GLY A 269 -18.16 -8.79 -1.03
CA GLY A 269 -18.76 -7.75 -1.88
C GLY A 269 -18.17 -6.34 -1.80
N THR A 270 -17.39 -5.99 -0.78
CA THR A 270 -16.69 -4.70 -0.68
C THR A 270 -15.19 -4.89 -0.78
N LEU A 271 -14.53 -4.03 -1.54
CA LEU A 271 -13.06 -4.02 -1.70
C LEU A 271 -12.41 -3.35 -0.46
N ASN A 272 -12.50 -3.99 0.69
CA ASN A 272 -12.20 -3.38 1.98
C ASN A 272 -10.79 -3.68 2.52
N ALA A 273 -9.92 -4.31 1.73
CA ALA A 273 -8.54 -4.56 2.13
C ALA A 273 -7.58 -4.47 0.95
N PHE A 274 -6.31 -4.22 1.26
CA PHE A 274 -5.19 -4.39 0.35
C PHE A 274 -4.33 -5.53 0.87
N GLN A 275 -4.12 -6.55 0.05
CA GLN A 275 -3.27 -7.69 0.36
C GLN A 275 -1.91 -7.52 -0.30
N SER A 276 -0.88 -7.87 0.45
CA SER A 276 0.47 -8.00 -0.08
C SER A 276 1.00 -9.40 0.23
N ILE A 277 1.71 -9.96 -0.74
CA ILE A 277 2.40 -11.23 -0.64
C ILE A 277 3.82 -11.00 -1.13
N ALA A 278 4.79 -11.47 -0.36
CA ALA A 278 6.20 -11.40 -0.70
C ALA A 278 6.87 -12.74 -0.45
N TYR A 279 7.91 -12.99 -1.22
CA TYR A 279 8.72 -14.21 -1.15
C TYR A 279 10.20 -13.86 -0.96
N GLU A 280 10.94 -14.85 -0.46
CA GLU A 280 12.37 -14.94 -0.70
C GLU A 280 12.57 -15.45 -2.13
N GLU A 281 13.32 -14.72 -2.93
CA GLU A 281 13.73 -15.15 -4.26
C GLU A 281 14.72 -16.31 -4.12
N ASP A 282 15.79 -16.08 -3.38
CA ASP A 282 16.68 -17.13 -2.88
C ASP A 282 16.54 -17.32 -1.36
N PRO A 283 16.71 -18.53 -0.83
CA PRO A 283 16.52 -18.81 0.59
C PRO A 283 17.48 -18.01 1.47
N ILE A 284 16.94 -17.24 2.39
CA ILE A 284 17.71 -16.51 3.41
C ILE A 284 17.49 -17.12 4.79
N THR A 285 18.49 -16.97 5.67
CA THR A 285 18.41 -17.43 7.08
C THR A 285 18.03 -16.30 8.04
N ASP A 286 17.99 -15.08 7.55
CA ASP A 286 17.67 -13.90 8.34
C ASP A 286 16.16 -13.77 8.54
N ASP A 287 15.78 -13.22 9.68
CA ASP A 287 14.39 -12.87 9.93
C ASP A 287 14.00 -11.63 9.12
N TRP A 288 12.83 -11.67 8.52
CA TRP A 288 12.23 -10.57 7.80
C TRP A 288 10.74 -10.44 8.07
N TYR A 289 10.14 -9.34 7.68
CA TYR A 289 8.71 -9.11 7.82
C TYR A 289 8.14 -8.38 6.61
N LEU A 290 6.84 -8.52 6.42
CA LEU A 290 6.08 -7.85 5.38
C LEU A 290 5.10 -6.86 6.00
N ILE A 291 5.09 -5.63 5.49
CA ILE A 291 4.06 -4.63 5.79
C ILE A 291 3.21 -4.44 4.53
N SER A 292 1.91 -4.45 4.71
CA SER A 292 0.93 -4.01 3.71
C SER A 292 0.30 -2.70 4.14
N TYR A 293 0.09 -1.79 3.21
CA TYR A 293 -0.62 -0.53 3.41
C TYR A 293 -1.83 -0.48 2.50
N ALA A 294 -2.97 -0.03 3.00
CA ALA A 294 -4.15 0.28 2.20
C ALA A 294 -4.45 1.77 2.22
N VAL A 295 -4.74 2.34 1.06
CA VAL A 295 -5.34 3.67 0.91
C VAL A 295 -6.85 3.48 0.88
N CYS A 296 -7.53 3.99 1.89
CA CYS A 296 -8.95 3.80 2.14
C CYS A 296 -9.74 5.08 1.84
N THR A 297 -10.76 4.93 0.98
CA THR A 297 -11.66 6.04 0.61
C THR A 297 -13.11 5.62 0.72
#